data_a282185c8c3390ea562728b81260b793
#
_entry.id   a282185c8c3390ea562728b81260b793
#
_cell.length_a   1.000
_cell.length_b   1.000
_cell.length_c   1.000
_cell.angle_alpha   90.00
_cell.angle_beta   90.00
_cell.angle_gamma   90.00
#
_symmetry.space_group_name_H-M   'P 1'
#
loop_
_entity.id
_entity.type
_entity.pdbx_description
1 polymer ?
#
loop_
_entity_poly.entity_id
_entity_poly.type
_entity_poly.pdbx_seq_one_letter_code
_entity_poly.pdbx_strand_id
1 'polypeptide(L)'
;MRMQQTLLGVGGLALSLMASSVMAQTLTQAEIDQLGTSLTPIGAEKAGNAAGTIPEWTGGLSPNAGQALGDNFYEDPYADQQPEFVITAQNYQQYKDNLTPGQIAMFERYPETFKMPVYKTERSVGYPQEVYDQVKATAGQAKLVNGGDGISDFSHGTFAFPIPKSGAEIIWNHNTRYRLNVHRWYMQAMPQTNGSFTLIKLEEEVGYPQQMSDVDESTMPNTLLFFKQRVNAPARLAGNVLLVHDSLDQLKEPRMAWVYNA
;
A
#
# COMPACT_ATOMS: atom_id res chain seq x y z
N MET A 1 -11.05 21.46 78.26
CA MET A 1 -11.56 20.75 77.08
C MET A 1 -10.65 21.09 75.88
N ARG A 2 -9.75 20.19 75.51
CA ARG A 2 -8.79 20.40 74.41
C ARG A 2 -9.37 19.79 73.12
N MET A 3 -9.56 20.60 72.09
CA MET A 3 -9.92 20.16 70.75
C MET A 3 -8.63 19.82 70.00
N GLN A 4 -8.50 18.58 69.59
CA GLN A 4 -7.44 18.12 68.66
C GLN A 4 -7.88 18.40 67.20
N GLN A 5 -7.07 19.14 66.47
CA GLN A 5 -7.21 19.30 65.02
C GLN A 5 -6.41 18.21 64.30
N THR A 6 -7.09 17.40 63.54
CA THR A 6 -6.48 16.37 62.69
C THR A 6 -6.18 17.01 61.30
N LEU A 7 -4.90 17.12 60.96
CA LEU A 7 -4.48 17.50 59.60
C LEU A 7 -4.61 16.27 58.67
N LEU A 8 -5.44 16.36 57.65
CA LEU A 8 -5.49 15.45 56.51
C LEU A 8 -4.46 15.93 55.48
N GLY A 9 -3.40 15.13 55.31
CA GLY A 9 -2.44 15.33 54.21
C GLY A 9 -3.00 14.84 52.91
N VAL A 10 -3.13 15.74 51.93
CA VAL A 10 -3.45 15.43 50.53
C VAL A 10 -2.13 15.06 49.83
N GLY A 11 -1.90 13.77 49.64
CA GLY A 11 -0.80 13.27 48.79
C GLY A 11 -1.15 13.44 47.32
N GLY A 12 -0.58 14.45 46.68
CA GLY A 12 -0.68 14.64 45.24
C GLY A 12 0.17 13.58 44.50
N LEU A 13 -0.48 12.65 43.82
CA LEU A 13 0.17 11.71 42.88
C LEU A 13 0.46 12.49 41.58
N ALA A 14 1.70 12.90 41.38
CA ALA A 14 2.16 13.47 40.11
C ALA A 14 2.34 12.33 39.11
N LEU A 15 1.38 12.14 38.22
CA LEU A 15 1.52 11.27 37.03
C LEU A 15 2.46 12.00 36.05
N SER A 16 3.74 11.62 36.03
CA SER A 16 4.68 12.03 34.99
C SER A 16 4.34 11.26 33.71
N LEU A 17 3.63 11.91 32.76
CA LEU A 17 3.55 11.45 31.39
C LEU A 17 4.97 11.53 30.78
N MET A 18 5.65 10.40 30.72
CA MET A 18 6.82 10.26 29.85
C MET A 18 6.31 10.24 28.40
N ALA A 19 6.36 11.39 27.75
CA ALA A 19 6.28 11.45 26.30
C ALA A 19 7.54 10.77 25.74
N SER A 20 7.40 9.50 25.36
CA SER A 20 8.43 8.79 24.61
C SER A 20 8.53 9.47 23.25
N SER A 21 9.50 10.36 23.08
CA SER A 21 9.91 10.83 21.77
C SER A 21 10.41 9.61 20.99
N VAL A 22 9.63 9.15 20.02
CA VAL A 22 10.08 8.17 19.04
C VAL A 22 11.17 8.87 18.22
N MET A 23 12.41 8.72 18.65
CA MET A 23 13.56 9.11 17.85
C MET A 23 13.54 8.21 16.61
N ALA A 24 13.52 8.80 15.42
CA ALA A 24 13.67 8.06 14.17
C ALA A 24 14.99 7.24 14.26
N GLN A 25 14.84 5.92 14.34
CA GLN A 25 15.98 5.02 14.51
C GLN A 25 16.64 4.85 13.14
N THR A 26 17.80 5.47 12.95
CA THR A 26 18.59 5.33 11.74
C THR A 26 18.99 3.87 11.56
N LEU A 27 18.81 3.31 10.36
CA LEU A 27 19.24 1.96 10.05
C LEU A 27 20.76 1.83 10.17
N THR A 28 21.20 0.74 10.79
CA THR A 28 22.62 0.36 10.81
C THR A 28 23.03 -0.26 9.48
N GLN A 29 24.32 -0.22 9.16
CA GLN A 29 24.84 -0.88 7.97
C GLN A 29 24.55 -2.39 7.97
N ALA A 30 24.60 -3.04 9.14
CA ALA A 30 24.28 -4.47 9.28
C ALA A 30 22.81 -4.79 8.96
N GLU A 31 21.88 -3.87 9.22
CA GLU A 31 20.48 -4.01 8.81
C GLU A 31 20.35 -3.82 7.31
N ILE A 32 20.99 -2.81 6.72
CA ILE A 32 20.97 -2.56 5.28
C ILE A 32 21.55 -3.75 4.50
N ASP A 33 22.58 -4.40 5.01
CA ASP A 33 23.21 -5.56 4.38
C ASP A 33 22.32 -6.82 4.36
N GLN A 34 21.22 -6.81 5.12
CA GLN A 34 20.20 -7.88 5.04
C GLN A 34 19.38 -7.80 3.73
N LEU A 35 19.28 -6.60 3.11
CA LEU A 35 18.57 -6.43 1.84
C LEU A 35 19.25 -7.24 0.72
N GLY A 36 18.49 -8.15 0.11
CA GLY A 36 18.97 -9.08 -0.92
C GLY A 36 19.60 -10.36 -0.35
N THR A 37 19.79 -10.49 0.97
CA THR A 37 20.36 -11.69 1.61
C THR A 37 19.31 -12.46 2.43
N SER A 38 19.07 -12.11 3.68
CA SER A 38 18.00 -12.67 4.52
C SER A 38 16.64 -12.02 4.27
N LEU A 39 16.64 -10.75 3.84
CA LEU A 39 15.45 -10.06 3.34
C LEU A 39 15.45 -10.04 1.80
N THR A 40 14.26 -9.88 1.22
CA THR A 40 14.19 -9.51 -0.21
C THR A 40 14.85 -8.14 -0.43
N PRO A 41 15.22 -7.77 -1.65
CA PRO A 41 15.85 -6.46 -1.90
C PRO A 41 15.00 -5.25 -1.50
N ILE A 42 13.69 -5.43 -1.30
CA ILE A 42 12.74 -4.40 -0.84
C ILE A 42 12.30 -4.59 0.61
N GLY A 43 12.95 -5.48 1.36
CA GLY A 43 12.83 -5.59 2.81
C GLY A 43 11.80 -6.59 3.35
N ALA A 44 11.11 -7.35 2.50
CA ALA A 44 10.25 -8.44 2.99
C ALA A 44 11.11 -9.64 3.45
N GLU A 45 10.58 -10.46 4.35
CA GLU A 45 11.22 -11.72 4.72
C GLU A 45 11.38 -12.61 3.46
N LYS A 46 12.60 -13.07 3.18
CA LYS A 46 12.90 -13.88 2.01
C LYS A 46 12.50 -15.32 2.19
N ALA A 47 12.72 -15.88 3.38
CA ALA A 47 12.40 -17.25 3.71
C ALA A 47 10.90 -17.56 3.58
N GLY A 48 10.58 -18.81 3.36
CA GLY A 48 9.21 -19.34 3.48
C GLY A 48 8.78 -19.44 4.96
N ASN A 49 7.47 -19.55 5.20
CA ASN A 49 6.96 -19.74 6.54
C ASN A 49 7.11 -21.20 7.00
N ALA A 50 7.12 -21.41 8.34
CA ALA A 50 7.28 -22.74 8.94
C ALA A 50 6.16 -23.74 8.55
N ALA A 51 4.97 -23.25 8.22
CA ALA A 51 3.83 -24.08 7.81
C ALA A 51 3.91 -24.55 6.34
N GLY A 52 4.87 -24.01 5.56
CA GLY A 52 5.02 -24.33 4.14
C GLY A 52 3.92 -23.72 3.24
N THR A 53 3.04 -22.90 3.77
CA THR A 53 1.96 -22.24 3.01
C THR A 53 2.42 -20.98 2.27
N ILE A 54 3.56 -20.42 2.65
CA ILE A 54 4.21 -19.30 1.96
C ILE A 54 5.62 -19.77 1.59
N PRO A 55 5.96 -19.91 0.29
CA PRO A 55 7.28 -20.39 -0.14
C PRO A 55 8.37 -19.31 0.05
N GLU A 56 9.63 -19.72 -0.05
CA GLU A 56 10.75 -18.78 -0.16
C GLU A 56 10.59 -17.91 -1.42
N TRP A 57 10.95 -16.61 -1.31
CA TRP A 57 11.02 -15.75 -2.49
C TRP A 57 12.31 -16.02 -3.27
N THR A 58 12.17 -16.33 -4.54
CA THR A 58 13.26 -16.75 -5.45
C THR A 58 13.55 -15.76 -6.57
N GLY A 59 13.07 -14.49 -6.43
CA GLY A 59 13.30 -13.44 -7.44
C GLY A 59 11.99 -12.91 -8.07
N GLY A 60 10.87 -13.56 -7.84
CA GLY A 60 9.61 -13.22 -8.47
C GLY A 60 9.49 -13.77 -9.89
N LEU A 61 8.53 -13.25 -10.65
CA LEU A 61 8.34 -13.59 -12.04
C LEU A 61 9.44 -13.00 -12.93
N SER A 62 9.77 -13.71 -14.01
CA SER A 62 10.61 -13.16 -15.08
C SER A 62 10.00 -11.88 -15.64
N PRO A 63 10.81 -10.89 -16.07
CA PRO A 63 10.32 -9.68 -16.74
C PRO A 63 9.47 -9.95 -17.99
N ASN A 64 9.62 -11.13 -18.59
CA ASN A 64 8.86 -11.55 -19.77
C ASN A 64 7.64 -12.43 -19.43
N ALA A 65 7.36 -12.68 -18.16
CA ALA A 65 6.16 -13.41 -17.75
C ALA A 65 4.92 -12.55 -18.02
N GLY A 66 3.88 -13.15 -18.60
CA GLY A 66 2.67 -12.41 -18.96
C GLY A 66 2.90 -11.45 -20.13
N GLN A 67 3.15 -11.97 -21.32
CA GLN A 67 3.33 -11.16 -22.53
C GLN A 67 2.11 -10.29 -22.82
N ALA A 68 2.35 -9.13 -23.41
CA ALA A 68 1.27 -8.22 -23.77
C ALA A 68 0.35 -8.85 -24.85
N LEU A 69 -0.94 -8.87 -24.60
CA LEU A 69 -2.00 -9.23 -25.53
C LEU A 69 -2.55 -7.95 -26.18
N GLY A 70 -1.76 -7.29 -27.01
CA GLY A 70 -2.06 -5.95 -27.57
C GLY A 70 -1.76 -4.83 -26.57
N ASP A 71 -2.37 -3.65 -26.75
CA ASP A 71 -1.95 -2.42 -26.06
C ASP A 71 -2.32 -2.34 -24.57
N ASN A 72 -3.25 -3.16 -24.08
CA ASN A 72 -3.85 -2.93 -22.75
C ASN A 72 -4.03 -4.18 -21.90
N PHE A 73 -3.62 -5.36 -22.37
CA PHE A 73 -3.84 -6.62 -21.67
C PHE A 73 -2.56 -7.46 -21.64
N TYR A 74 -2.41 -8.24 -20.59
CA TYR A 74 -1.31 -9.18 -20.42
C TYR A 74 -1.87 -10.58 -20.26
N GLU A 75 -1.10 -11.57 -20.69
CA GLU A 75 -1.40 -12.95 -20.38
C GLU A 75 -1.31 -13.19 -18.87
N ASP A 76 -2.20 -14.03 -18.36
CA ASP A 76 -2.09 -14.54 -16.99
C ASP A 76 -0.92 -15.53 -16.91
N PRO A 77 0.17 -15.23 -16.20
CA PRO A 77 1.31 -16.15 -16.08
C PRO A 77 0.97 -17.44 -15.33
N TYR A 78 -0.21 -17.52 -14.72
CA TYR A 78 -0.71 -18.67 -13.96
C TYR A 78 -1.99 -19.28 -14.57
N ALA A 79 -2.26 -19.07 -15.86
CA ALA A 79 -3.49 -19.52 -16.52
C ALA A 79 -3.75 -21.03 -16.40
N ASP A 80 -2.69 -21.84 -16.32
CA ASP A 80 -2.78 -23.30 -16.17
C ASP A 80 -2.88 -23.77 -14.71
N GLN A 81 -2.78 -22.86 -13.73
CA GLN A 81 -2.83 -23.20 -12.33
C GLN A 81 -4.25 -23.62 -11.92
N GLN A 82 -4.38 -24.79 -11.31
CA GLN A 82 -5.65 -25.26 -10.75
C GLN A 82 -5.74 -24.88 -9.25
N PRO A 83 -6.92 -24.56 -8.74
CA PRO A 83 -7.09 -24.33 -7.31
C PRO A 83 -6.85 -25.63 -6.53
N GLU A 84 -6.19 -25.54 -5.39
CA GLU A 84 -6.00 -26.68 -4.47
C GLU A 84 -7.34 -27.15 -3.91
N PHE A 85 -8.25 -26.20 -3.62
CA PHE A 85 -9.64 -26.46 -3.22
C PHE A 85 -10.50 -25.21 -3.45
N VAL A 86 -11.81 -25.41 -3.35
CA VAL A 86 -12.79 -24.29 -3.49
C VAL A 86 -13.66 -24.22 -2.23
N ILE A 87 -13.68 -23.06 -1.60
CA ILE A 87 -14.60 -22.78 -0.50
C ILE A 87 -15.94 -22.30 -1.05
N THR A 88 -17.02 -22.88 -0.56
CA THR A 88 -18.39 -22.63 -0.97
C THR A 88 -19.30 -22.49 0.27
N ALA A 89 -20.59 -22.14 0.07
CA ALA A 89 -21.57 -22.12 1.17
C ALA A 89 -21.73 -23.46 1.90
N GLN A 90 -21.40 -24.58 1.23
CA GLN A 90 -21.55 -25.91 1.79
C GLN A 90 -20.38 -26.33 2.71
N ASN A 91 -19.19 -25.71 2.54
CA ASN A 91 -17.98 -26.15 3.26
C ASN A 91 -17.24 -25.02 4.00
N TYR A 92 -17.66 -23.75 3.90
CA TYR A 92 -16.93 -22.61 4.50
C TYR A 92 -16.73 -22.74 6.01
N GLN A 93 -17.62 -23.44 6.73
CA GLN A 93 -17.48 -23.66 8.16
C GLN A 93 -16.18 -24.41 8.53
N GLN A 94 -15.65 -25.24 7.63
CA GLN A 94 -14.37 -25.94 7.85
C GLN A 94 -13.16 -24.99 7.79
N TYR A 95 -13.34 -23.82 7.20
CA TYR A 95 -12.29 -22.79 7.00
C TYR A 95 -12.55 -21.52 7.81
N LYS A 96 -13.51 -21.54 8.73
CA LYS A 96 -14.01 -20.36 9.44
C LYS A 96 -12.91 -19.54 10.10
N ASP A 97 -11.90 -20.19 10.68
CA ASP A 97 -10.80 -19.54 11.37
C ASP A 97 -9.85 -18.76 10.41
N ASN A 98 -9.93 -19.07 9.12
CA ASN A 98 -9.18 -18.39 8.06
C ASN A 98 -10.01 -17.38 7.27
N LEU A 99 -11.30 -17.21 7.60
CA LEU A 99 -12.24 -16.33 6.90
C LEU A 99 -12.54 -15.08 7.73
N THR A 100 -12.64 -13.95 7.05
CA THR A 100 -13.14 -12.72 7.68
C THR A 100 -14.66 -12.77 7.86
N PRO A 101 -15.23 -12.01 8.81
CA PRO A 101 -16.69 -11.92 8.96
C PRO A 101 -17.42 -11.52 7.67
N GLY A 102 -16.80 -10.65 6.85
CA GLY A 102 -17.36 -10.25 5.55
C GLY A 102 -17.43 -11.40 4.55
N GLN A 103 -16.38 -12.25 4.47
CA GLN A 103 -16.38 -13.43 3.61
C GLN A 103 -17.43 -14.45 4.05
N ILE A 104 -17.60 -14.66 5.36
CA ILE A 104 -18.64 -15.52 5.92
C ILE A 104 -20.03 -15.00 5.50
N ALA A 105 -20.28 -13.71 5.69
CA ALA A 105 -21.54 -13.09 5.28
C ALA A 105 -21.82 -13.23 3.76
N MET A 106 -20.77 -13.22 2.93
CA MET A 106 -20.91 -13.45 1.48
C MET A 106 -21.37 -14.89 1.17
N PHE A 107 -20.83 -15.92 1.84
CA PHE A 107 -21.29 -17.30 1.69
C PHE A 107 -22.73 -17.49 2.13
N GLU A 108 -23.14 -16.83 3.23
CA GLU A 108 -24.52 -16.89 3.75
C GLU A 108 -25.51 -16.14 2.84
N ARG A 109 -25.11 -14.99 2.32
CA ARG A 109 -25.96 -14.13 1.49
C ARG A 109 -26.13 -14.64 0.07
N TYR A 110 -25.07 -15.24 -0.50
CA TYR A 110 -25.00 -15.65 -1.91
C TYR A 110 -24.56 -17.11 -2.05
N PRO A 111 -25.31 -18.07 -1.45
CA PRO A 111 -24.88 -19.46 -1.34
C PRO A 111 -24.71 -20.17 -2.69
N GLU A 112 -25.43 -19.72 -3.71
CA GLU A 112 -25.41 -20.36 -5.04
C GLU A 112 -24.32 -19.78 -5.96
N THR A 113 -23.88 -18.53 -5.71
CA THR A 113 -23.02 -17.82 -6.66
C THR A 113 -21.64 -17.47 -6.10
N PHE A 114 -21.54 -17.24 -4.79
CA PHE A 114 -20.27 -16.90 -4.17
C PHE A 114 -19.45 -18.15 -3.88
N LYS A 115 -18.21 -18.16 -4.40
CA LYS A 115 -17.21 -19.20 -4.18
C LYS A 115 -15.83 -18.59 -4.11
N MET A 116 -14.94 -19.19 -3.35
CA MET A 116 -13.54 -18.81 -3.21
C MET A 116 -12.64 -19.97 -3.64
N PRO A 117 -12.11 -19.97 -4.86
CA PRO A 117 -11.03 -20.88 -5.23
C PRO A 117 -9.76 -20.48 -4.49
N VAL A 118 -9.08 -21.43 -3.89
CA VAL A 118 -7.82 -21.24 -3.16
C VAL A 118 -6.70 -21.89 -3.95
N TYR A 119 -5.72 -21.08 -4.30
CA TYR A 119 -4.57 -21.49 -5.08
C TYR A 119 -3.32 -21.58 -4.21
N LYS A 120 -2.33 -22.30 -4.67
CA LYS A 120 -0.99 -22.28 -4.09
C LYS A 120 -0.48 -20.85 -4.05
N THR A 121 0.12 -20.45 -2.92
CA THR A 121 0.73 -19.12 -2.80
C THR A 121 1.96 -19.02 -3.69
N GLU A 122 1.97 -18.02 -4.56
CA GLU A 122 3.12 -17.65 -5.36
C GLU A 122 3.68 -16.30 -4.90
N ARG A 123 5.00 -16.14 -4.91
CA ARG A 123 5.67 -14.89 -4.57
C ARG A 123 6.17 -14.21 -5.84
N SER A 124 5.22 -13.71 -6.62
CA SER A 124 5.39 -13.26 -8.00
C SER A 124 6.13 -11.92 -8.14
N VAL A 125 6.16 -11.10 -7.08
CA VAL A 125 6.69 -9.74 -7.18
C VAL A 125 8.19 -9.76 -7.42
N GLY A 126 8.61 -9.13 -8.53
CA GLY A 126 9.98 -8.84 -8.89
C GLY A 126 10.07 -7.44 -9.49
N TYR A 127 11.23 -6.79 -9.36
CA TYR A 127 11.50 -5.46 -9.90
C TYR A 127 12.80 -5.48 -10.70
N PRO A 128 13.04 -4.51 -11.59
CA PRO A 128 14.32 -4.32 -12.24
C PRO A 128 15.47 -4.16 -11.24
N GLN A 129 16.69 -4.58 -11.61
CA GLN A 129 17.84 -4.56 -10.71
C GLN A 129 18.18 -3.14 -10.24
N GLU A 130 18.03 -2.15 -11.12
CA GLU A 130 18.24 -0.74 -10.78
C GLU A 130 17.33 -0.24 -9.63
N VAL A 131 16.11 -0.77 -9.52
CA VAL A 131 15.21 -0.48 -8.40
C VAL A 131 15.76 -1.05 -7.10
N TYR A 132 16.27 -2.27 -7.12
CA TYR A 132 16.88 -2.91 -5.96
C TYR A 132 18.15 -2.19 -5.48
N ASP A 133 19.01 -1.80 -6.43
CA ASP A 133 20.22 -1.05 -6.14
C ASP A 133 19.91 0.31 -5.52
N GLN A 134 18.88 1.00 -6.04
CA GLN A 134 18.41 2.27 -5.52
C GLN A 134 17.82 2.14 -4.11
N VAL A 135 16.96 1.16 -3.87
CA VAL A 135 16.39 0.91 -2.53
C VAL A 135 17.51 0.70 -1.51
N LYS A 136 18.55 -0.06 -1.85
CA LYS A 136 19.68 -0.30 -0.96
C LYS A 136 20.51 0.98 -0.74
N ALA A 137 20.71 1.77 -1.77
CA ALA A 137 21.50 3.01 -1.71
C ALA A 137 20.81 4.12 -0.89
N THR A 138 19.46 4.15 -0.88
CA THR A 138 18.68 5.17 -0.17
C THR A 138 18.13 4.68 1.18
N ALA A 139 18.38 3.42 1.55
CA ALA A 139 17.92 2.83 2.79
C ALA A 139 18.34 3.66 4.02
N GLY A 140 17.38 4.01 4.88
CA GLY A 140 17.62 4.80 6.08
C GLY A 140 17.73 6.31 5.89
N GLN A 141 17.55 6.83 4.68
CA GLN A 141 17.55 8.29 4.43
C GLN A 141 16.21 8.94 4.80
N ALA A 142 15.10 8.34 4.36
CA ALA A 142 13.77 8.87 4.63
C ALA A 142 13.45 8.90 6.14
N LYS A 143 12.73 9.93 6.56
CA LYS A 143 12.31 10.14 7.95
C LYS A 143 10.82 10.43 8.03
N LEU A 144 10.15 9.84 9.01
CA LEU A 144 8.79 10.26 9.36
C LEU A 144 8.83 11.67 9.96
N VAL A 145 7.89 12.52 9.53
CA VAL A 145 7.64 13.84 10.10
C VAL A 145 6.16 13.94 10.55
N ASN A 146 5.85 14.94 11.36
CA ASN A 146 4.49 15.24 11.80
C ASN A 146 3.76 14.03 12.43
N GLY A 147 4.47 13.26 13.26
CA GLY A 147 3.87 12.07 13.91
C GLY A 147 3.60 10.89 12.96
N GLY A 148 4.14 10.92 11.74
CA GLY A 148 3.94 9.91 10.72
C GLY A 148 3.03 10.31 9.57
N ASP A 149 2.43 11.50 9.64
CA ASP A 149 1.55 12.03 8.58
C ASP A 149 2.33 12.49 7.32
N GLY A 150 3.65 12.62 7.43
CA GLY A 150 4.52 12.99 6.32
C GLY A 150 5.87 12.29 6.37
N ILE A 151 6.63 12.43 5.27
CA ILE A 151 8.04 12.01 5.19
C ILE A 151 8.92 13.14 4.65
N SER A 152 10.17 13.15 5.10
CA SER A 152 11.24 14.01 4.58
C SER A 152 12.44 13.19 4.13
N ASP A 153 13.43 13.86 3.52
CA ASP A 153 14.65 13.25 3.03
C ASP A 153 14.41 12.06 2.06
N PHE A 154 13.33 12.17 1.27
CA PHE A 154 12.95 11.23 0.24
C PHE A 154 12.72 11.98 -1.08
N SER A 155 13.79 12.17 -1.83
CA SER A 155 13.79 12.94 -3.08
C SER A 155 13.72 12.04 -4.31
N HIS A 156 14.37 10.87 -4.25
CA HIS A 156 14.49 9.98 -5.40
C HIS A 156 14.41 8.52 -4.94
N GLY A 157 13.61 7.72 -5.64
CA GLY A 157 13.52 6.29 -5.39
C GLY A 157 12.13 5.75 -5.08
N THR A 158 12.15 4.57 -4.49
CA THR A 158 10.95 3.80 -4.12
C THR A 158 11.16 3.15 -2.75
N PHE A 159 10.07 2.74 -2.09
CA PHE A 159 10.14 2.07 -0.80
C PHE A 159 10.95 2.86 0.24
N ALA A 160 10.42 4.00 0.66
CA ALA A 160 11.11 4.95 1.55
C ALA A 160 11.69 4.30 2.81
N PHE A 161 11.09 3.22 3.31
CA PHE A 161 11.49 2.50 4.53
C PHE A 161 11.61 1.00 4.28
N PRO A 162 12.64 0.51 3.56
CA PRO A 162 12.73 -0.91 3.19
C PRO A 162 12.84 -1.84 4.41
N ILE A 163 13.26 -1.34 5.57
CA ILE A 163 13.26 -2.06 6.85
C ILE A 163 12.41 -1.24 7.84
N PRO A 164 11.07 -1.34 7.74
CA PRO A 164 10.18 -0.50 8.53
C PRO A 164 10.23 -0.86 10.03
N LYS A 165 10.20 0.16 10.88
CA LYS A 165 10.17 0.03 12.35
C LYS A 165 8.80 0.34 12.94
N SER A 166 7.85 0.83 12.11
CA SER A 166 6.52 1.22 12.54
C SER A 166 5.46 0.93 11.47
N GLY A 167 4.18 0.91 11.87
CA GLY A 167 3.07 0.78 10.93
C GLY A 167 2.96 1.95 9.95
N ALA A 168 3.32 3.17 10.38
CA ALA A 168 3.35 4.34 9.51
C ALA A 168 4.37 4.17 8.37
N GLU A 169 5.57 3.66 8.66
CA GLU A 169 6.59 3.38 7.65
C GLU A 169 6.13 2.31 6.63
N ILE A 170 5.36 1.30 7.08
CA ILE A 170 4.77 0.30 6.17
C ILE A 170 3.77 0.97 5.21
N ILE A 171 2.92 1.87 5.71
CA ILE A 171 1.97 2.60 4.88
C ILE A 171 2.71 3.52 3.90
N TRP A 172 3.77 4.18 4.33
CA TRP A 172 4.59 4.99 3.44
C TRP A 172 5.27 4.15 2.35
N ASN A 173 5.73 2.93 2.63
CA ASN A 173 6.22 2.00 1.60
C ASN A 173 5.12 1.67 0.58
N HIS A 174 3.87 1.51 1.01
CA HIS A 174 2.76 1.35 0.09
C HIS A 174 2.57 2.58 -0.81
N ASN A 175 2.72 3.79 -0.27
CA ASN A 175 2.57 5.03 -1.02
C ASN A 175 3.74 5.28 -1.99
N THR A 176 4.97 4.95 -1.58
CA THR A 176 6.21 5.17 -2.35
C THR A 176 6.68 3.95 -3.15
N ARG A 177 5.90 2.87 -3.21
CA ARG A 177 6.27 1.66 -3.96
C ARG A 177 6.53 1.96 -5.45
N TYR A 178 7.35 1.15 -6.09
CA TYR A 178 7.65 1.28 -7.52
C TYR A 178 6.40 1.15 -8.38
N ARG A 179 6.11 2.15 -9.17
CA ARG A 179 4.95 2.20 -10.09
C ARG A 179 5.27 2.87 -11.42
N LEU A 180 6.27 3.75 -11.46
CA LEU A 180 6.52 4.70 -12.56
C LEU A 180 5.27 5.53 -12.89
N ASN A 181 5.14 5.91 -14.16
CA ASN A 181 3.93 6.54 -14.66
C ASN A 181 2.89 5.48 -15.00
N VAL A 182 1.67 5.69 -14.55
CA VAL A 182 0.55 4.80 -14.81
C VAL A 182 -0.46 5.53 -15.70
N HIS A 183 -0.83 4.91 -16.82
CA HIS A 183 -1.98 5.30 -17.61
C HIS A 183 -2.89 4.10 -17.74
N ARG A 184 -4.14 4.23 -17.31
CA ARG A 184 -5.10 3.12 -17.32
C ARG A 184 -6.51 3.57 -17.66
N TRP A 185 -7.26 2.64 -18.26
CA TRP A 185 -8.70 2.73 -18.43
C TRP A 185 -9.36 1.66 -17.58
N TYR A 186 -10.42 2.00 -16.89
CA TYR A 186 -11.17 1.03 -16.11
C TYR A 186 -12.64 1.42 -16.00
N MET A 187 -13.45 0.49 -15.54
CA MET A 187 -14.87 0.69 -15.32
C MET A 187 -15.22 0.40 -13.86
N GLN A 188 -16.09 1.23 -13.31
CA GLN A 188 -16.69 1.01 -12.00
C GLN A 188 -18.19 0.78 -12.17
N ALA A 189 -18.71 -0.29 -11.58
CA ALA A 189 -20.14 -0.52 -11.45
C ALA A 189 -20.62 0.15 -10.15
N MET A 190 -21.49 1.13 -10.27
CA MET A 190 -22.12 1.81 -9.12
C MET A 190 -23.47 1.13 -8.85
N PRO A 191 -23.56 0.21 -7.85
CA PRO A 191 -24.79 -0.51 -7.54
C PRO A 191 -25.82 0.43 -6.94
N GLN A 192 -27.09 0.15 -7.25
CA GLN A 192 -28.25 0.87 -6.73
C GLN A 192 -29.11 -0.07 -5.88
N THR A 193 -29.92 0.50 -4.98
CA THR A 193 -30.77 -0.26 -4.06
C THR A 193 -31.85 -1.11 -4.76
N ASN A 194 -32.21 -0.77 -6.00
CA ASN A 194 -33.17 -1.51 -6.84
C ASN A 194 -32.54 -2.71 -7.58
N GLY A 195 -31.25 -3.02 -7.33
CA GLY A 195 -30.52 -4.11 -7.98
C GLY A 195 -29.92 -3.78 -9.34
N SER A 196 -30.16 -2.57 -9.87
CA SER A 196 -29.47 -2.09 -11.08
C SER A 196 -28.08 -1.55 -10.75
N PHE A 197 -27.30 -1.21 -11.79
CA PHE A 197 -26.04 -0.51 -11.62
C PHE A 197 -25.80 0.46 -12.78
N THR A 198 -24.99 1.48 -12.52
CA THR A 198 -24.50 2.39 -13.54
C THR A 198 -23.00 2.13 -13.77
N LEU A 199 -22.60 1.93 -15.01
CA LEU A 199 -21.19 1.83 -15.38
C LEU A 199 -20.59 3.22 -15.56
N ILE A 200 -19.51 3.49 -14.85
CA ILE A 200 -18.69 4.69 -15.04
C ILE A 200 -17.38 4.25 -15.70
N LYS A 201 -17.07 4.82 -16.86
CA LYS A 201 -15.79 4.60 -17.56
C LYS A 201 -14.84 5.73 -17.22
N LEU A 202 -13.67 5.35 -16.78
CA LEU A 202 -12.63 6.25 -16.27
C LEU A 202 -11.33 6.05 -17.04
N GLU A 203 -10.65 7.14 -17.25
CA GLU A 203 -9.26 7.22 -17.71
C GLU A 203 -8.45 7.90 -16.63
N GLU A 204 -7.31 7.34 -16.28
CA GLU A 204 -6.48 7.78 -15.15
C GLU A 204 -5.02 7.82 -15.55
N GLU A 205 -4.37 8.93 -15.21
CA GLU A 205 -2.94 9.14 -15.37
C GLU A 205 -2.37 9.45 -13.98
N VAL A 206 -1.31 8.73 -13.58
CA VAL A 206 -0.61 8.98 -12.32
C VAL A 206 0.88 9.07 -12.58
N GLY A 207 1.51 10.13 -12.08
CA GLY A 207 2.94 10.34 -12.18
C GLY A 207 3.58 10.41 -10.79
N TYR A 208 4.73 9.76 -10.63
CA TYR A 208 5.54 9.75 -9.41
C TYR A 208 6.91 10.37 -9.70
N PRO A 209 7.11 11.69 -9.44
CA PRO A 209 8.34 12.39 -9.81
C PRO A 209 9.61 11.72 -9.31
N GLN A 210 9.59 11.16 -8.08
CA GLN A 210 10.74 10.49 -7.47
C GLN A 210 11.18 9.22 -8.21
N GLN A 211 10.34 8.71 -9.13
CA GLN A 211 10.60 7.48 -9.88
C GLN A 211 10.91 7.75 -11.36
N MET A 212 10.96 9.02 -11.77
CA MET A 212 11.20 9.44 -13.14
C MET A 212 12.66 9.89 -13.31
N SER A 213 13.36 9.34 -14.30
CA SER A 213 14.76 9.68 -14.57
C SER A 213 14.96 11.04 -15.26
N ASP A 214 13.90 11.58 -15.87
CA ASP A 214 13.88 12.82 -16.63
C ASP A 214 13.33 14.01 -15.84
N VAL A 215 12.96 13.81 -14.58
CA VAL A 215 12.47 14.85 -13.69
C VAL A 215 13.60 15.32 -12.77
N ASP A 216 13.84 16.63 -12.76
CA ASP A 216 14.69 17.27 -11.76
C ASP A 216 13.89 17.39 -10.45
N GLU A 217 14.12 16.46 -9.55
CA GLU A 217 13.47 16.37 -8.24
C GLU A 217 13.74 17.59 -7.34
N SER A 218 14.83 18.33 -7.59
CA SER A 218 15.11 19.56 -6.86
C SER A 218 14.05 20.64 -7.09
N THR A 219 13.31 20.55 -8.20
CA THR A 219 12.18 21.43 -8.51
C THR A 219 10.86 21.02 -7.86
N MET A 220 10.78 19.79 -7.33
CA MET A 220 9.58 19.22 -6.74
C MET A 220 9.86 18.47 -5.41
N PRO A 221 10.58 19.08 -4.45
CA PRO A 221 11.15 18.35 -3.30
C PRO A 221 10.11 17.81 -2.32
N ASN A 222 8.85 18.24 -2.43
CA ASN A 222 7.75 17.81 -1.55
C ASN A 222 6.59 17.15 -2.28
N THR A 223 6.73 16.82 -3.57
CA THR A 223 5.67 16.21 -4.35
C THR A 223 5.70 14.69 -4.18
N LEU A 224 4.57 14.09 -3.79
CA LEU A 224 4.41 12.63 -3.77
C LEU A 224 3.99 12.11 -5.14
N LEU A 225 2.91 12.68 -5.71
CA LEU A 225 2.37 12.27 -7.01
C LEU A 225 1.55 13.38 -7.67
N PHE A 226 1.41 13.25 -8.98
CA PHE A 226 0.38 13.89 -9.77
C PHE A 226 -0.66 12.86 -10.18
N PHE A 227 -1.93 13.20 -10.03
CA PHE A 227 -3.05 12.34 -10.38
C PHE A 227 -4.04 13.11 -11.24
N LYS A 228 -4.45 12.52 -12.36
CA LYS A 228 -5.50 13.04 -13.22
C LYS A 228 -6.46 11.93 -13.58
N GLN A 229 -7.75 12.18 -13.37
CA GLN A 229 -8.81 11.24 -13.70
C GLN A 229 -9.85 11.93 -14.56
N ARG A 230 -10.21 11.32 -15.67
CA ARG A 230 -11.25 11.78 -16.59
C ARG A 230 -12.41 10.79 -16.62
N VAL A 231 -13.62 11.30 -16.57
CA VAL A 231 -14.84 10.50 -16.78
C VAL A 231 -15.17 10.46 -18.28
N ASN A 232 -15.25 9.26 -18.85
CA ASN A 232 -15.57 9.04 -20.26
C ASN A 232 -17.03 8.56 -20.48
N ALA A 233 -17.68 8.02 -19.44
CA ALA A 233 -19.09 7.63 -19.47
C ALA A 233 -19.65 7.54 -18.03
N PRO A 234 -20.97 7.66 -17.82
CA PRO A 234 -22.04 7.93 -18.80
C PRO A 234 -22.02 9.38 -19.29
N ALA A 235 -22.76 9.67 -20.34
CA ALA A 235 -22.77 10.98 -21.02
C ALA A 235 -23.01 12.18 -20.07
N ARG A 236 -23.83 12.03 -19.04
CA ARG A 236 -24.11 13.08 -18.04
C ARG A 236 -22.92 13.44 -17.14
N LEU A 237 -21.89 12.62 -17.11
CA LEU A 237 -20.67 12.81 -16.30
C LEU A 237 -19.42 12.91 -17.18
N ALA A 238 -19.55 12.57 -18.47
CA ALA A 238 -18.42 12.59 -19.39
C ALA A 238 -17.84 13.99 -19.53
N GLY A 239 -16.51 14.06 -19.54
CA GLY A 239 -15.76 15.32 -19.58
C GLY A 239 -15.37 15.87 -18.21
N ASN A 240 -15.95 15.39 -17.11
CA ASN A 240 -15.49 15.77 -15.78
C ASN A 240 -14.05 15.29 -15.57
N VAL A 241 -13.20 16.16 -15.02
CA VAL A 241 -11.79 15.87 -14.75
C VAL A 241 -11.47 16.22 -13.30
N LEU A 242 -10.83 15.29 -12.59
CA LEU A 242 -10.18 15.54 -11.30
C LEU A 242 -8.66 15.61 -11.53
N LEU A 243 -8.03 16.67 -11.04
CA LEU A 243 -6.57 16.81 -10.98
C LEU A 243 -6.16 16.95 -9.51
N VAL A 244 -5.14 16.18 -9.10
CA VAL A 244 -4.60 16.23 -7.74
C VAL A 244 -3.07 16.34 -7.82
N HIS A 245 -2.51 17.25 -7.02
CA HIS A 245 -1.10 17.27 -6.66
C HIS A 245 -1.00 16.90 -5.18
N ASP A 246 -0.36 15.80 -4.90
CA ASP A 246 -0.20 15.29 -3.54
C ASP A 246 1.23 15.46 -3.03
N SER A 247 1.38 15.70 -1.74
CA SER A 247 2.65 16.06 -1.11
C SER A 247 3.17 14.95 -0.20
N LEU A 248 4.50 14.90 -0.04
CA LEU A 248 5.17 14.04 0.95
C LEU A 248 4.93 14.55 2.39
N ASP A 249 4.87 15.87 2.57
CA ASP A 249 4.56 16.54 3.82
C ASP A 249 3.47 17.58 3.59
N GLN A 250 2.24 17.26 3.97
CA GLN A 250 1.06 18.11 3.76
C GLN A 250 0.99 19.32 4.72
N LEU A 251 1.77 19.33 5.82
CA LEU A 251 1.88 20.51 6.68
C LEU A 251 2.81 21.55 6.06
N LYS A 252 3.80 21.12 5.31
CA LYS A 252 4.72 22.00 4.57
C LYS A 252 4.03 22.55 3.31
N GLU A 253 3.32 21.71 2.59
CA GLU A 253 2.58 22.06 1.37
C GLU A 253 1.35 21.16 1.28
N PRO A 254 0.12 21.70 1.47
CA PRO A 254 -1.08 20.90 1.50
C PRO A 254 -1.39 20.31 0.10
N ARG A 255 -2.10 19.18 0.08
CA ARG A 255 -2.67 18.61 -1.15
C ARG A 255 -3.51 19.67 -1.86
N MET A 256 -3.30 19.80 -3.16
CA MET A 256 -4.14 20.61 -4.04
C MET A 256 -4.99 19.68 -4.92
N ALA A 257 -6.27 19.99 -5.05
CA ALA A 257 -7.19 19.25 -5.87
C ALA A 257 -8.17 20.17 -6.61
N TRP A 258 -8.37 19.90 -7.89
CA TRP A 258 -9.27 20.65 -8.75
C TRP A 258 -10.25 19.70 -9.44
N VAL A 259 -11.51 20.13 -9.54
CA VAL A 259 -12.53 19.44 -10.33
C VAL A 259 -12.99 20.37 -11.44
N TYR A 260 -12.85 19.94 -12.67
CA TYR A 260 -13.49 20.53 -13.83
C TYR A 260 -14.80 19.79 -14.09
N ASN A 261 -15.90 20.53 -14.15
CA ASN A 261 -17.22 20.02 -14.54
C ASN A 261 -17.50 20.44 -15.98
N ALA A 262 -17.71 19.47 -16.85
CA ALA A 262 -18.01 19.69 -18.28
C ALA A 262 -19.45 20.12 -18.49
#